data_278c1462ad6337efe7a59df0e4917a0d
#
_entry.id   278c1462ad6337efe7a59df0e4917a0d
#
_cell.length_a   1.000
_cell.length_b   1.000
_cell.length_c   1.000
_cell.angle_alpha   90.00
_cell.angle_beta   90.00
_cell.angle_gamma   90.00
#
_symmetry.space_group_name_H-M   'P 1'
#
loop_
_entity.id
_entity.type
_entity.pdbx_description
1 polymer ?
#
loop_
_entity_poly.entity_id
_entity_poly.type
_entity_poly.pdbx_seq_one_letter_code
_entity_poly.pdbx_strand_id
1 'polypeptide(L)'
;MATLAGVVFTAILVIAAVGDFRTRRIPNRLVAVLAVLGFAFMAVEHPLLAGLARAGGGLAVGLFFWLPFYAFGWLGAGDVKLYAAAGAWLGPVRALDGALAGALAGALLSLIWMMRAHGIQESVRTIGLAAGTPQVLAPAAGAATKRSTLPYGVAIAAGALCAGWVPRLIFS
;
A
#
# COMPACT_ATOMS: atom_id res chain seq x y z
N MET A 1 10.97 -6.33 -14.83
CA MET A 1 10.03 -5.57 -15.71
C MET A 1 10.78 -5.06 -16.92
N ALA A 2 10.16 -5.08 -18.13
CA ALA A 2 10.72 -4.34 -19.26
C ALA A 2 10.89 -2.88 -18.87
N THR A 3 11.97 -2.24 -19.27
CA THR A 3 12.36 -0.90 -18.82
C THR A 3 11.25 0.15 -18.98
N LEU A 4 10.55 0.15 -20.11
CA LEU A 4 9.44 1.07 -20.36
C LEU A 4 8.24 0.84 -19.42
N ALA A 5 7.84 -0.40 -19.22
CA ALA A 5 6.74 -0.75 -18.31
C ALA A 5 7.08 -0.37 -16.85
N GLY A 6 8.33 -0.59 -16.41
CA GLY A 6 8.81 -0.15 -15.11
C GLY A 6 8.77 1.37 -14.94
N VAL A 7 9.11 2.14 -15.97
CA VAL A 7 9.04 3.61 -15.95
C VAL A 7 7.58 4.07 -15.84
N VAL A 8 6.67 3.50 -16.63
CA VAL A 8 5.23 3.84 -16.57
C VAL A 8 4.65 3.51 -15.20
N PHE A 9 4.93 2.32 -14.66
CA PHE A 9 4.50 1.91 -13.33
C PHE A 9 4.99 2.88 -12.25
N THR A 10 6.29 3.20 -12.27
CA THR A 10 6.90 4.14 -11.32
C THR A 10 6.30 5.54 -11.43
N ALA A 11 6.12 6.05 -12.64
CA ALA A 11 5.55 7.37 -12.87
C ALA A 11 4.12 7.47 -12.29
N ILE A 12 3.27 6.47 -12.52
CA ILE A 12 1.90 6.47 -12.00
C ILE A 12 1.89 6.41 -10.46
N LEU A 13 2.76 5.59 -9.85
CA LEU A 13 2.86 5.51 -8.39
C LEU A 13 3.38 6.81 -7.78
N VAL A 14 4.36 7.47 -8.42
CA VAL A 14 4.86 8.77 -7.96
C VAL A 14 3.77 9.84 -8.06
N ILE A 15 3.03 9.88 -9.18
CA ILE A 15 1.90 10.81 -9.33
C ILE A 15 0.84 10.56 -8.25
N ALA A 16 0.53 9.29 -7.95
CA ALA A 16 -0.40 8.93 -6.89
C ALA A 16 0.09 9.39 -5.51
N ALA A 17 1.37 9.14 -5.20
CA ALA A 17 1.98 9.52 -3.93
C ALA A 17 2.04 11.05 -3.75
N VAL A 18 2.39 11.80 -4.78
CA VAL A 18 2.40 13.27 -4.77
C VAL A 18 0.97 13.82 -4.65
N GLY A 19 0.01 13.22 -5.36
CA GLY A 19 -1.41 13.55 -5.25
C GLY A 19 -1.94 13.34 -3.84
N ASP A 20 -1.61 12.20 -3.23
CA ASP A 20 -2.00 11.89 -1.84
C ASP A 20 -1.38 12.87 -0.85
N PHE A 21 -0.09 13.19 -1.01
CA PHE A 21 0.59 14.15 -0.15
C PHE A 21 -0.03 15.56 -0.21
N ARG A 22 -0.45 16.01 -1.41
CA ARG A 22 -1.01 17.36 -1.62
C ARG A 22 -2.49 17.47 -1.29
N THR A 23 -3.29 16.52 -1.75
CA THR A 23 -4.76 16.60 -1.69
C THR A 23 -5.40 15.59 -0.75
N ARG A 24 -4.61 14.63 -0.24
CA ARG A 24 -5.06 13.49 0.58
C ARG A 24 -6.22 12.72 -0.09
N ARG A 25 -6.20 12.69 -1.42
CA ARG A 25 -7.18 11.99 -2.24
C ARG A 25 -6.49 11.39 -3.45
N ILE A 26 -6.63 10.09 -3.62
CA ILE A 26 -6.16 9.38 -4.81
C ILE A 26 -7.32 9.33 -5.79
N PRO A 27 -7.20 9.91 -7.01
CA PRO A 27 -8.26 9.88 -7.99
C PRO A 27 -8.55 8.44 -8.43
N ASN A 28 -9.83 8.02 -8.38
CA ASN A 28 -10.22 6.67 -8.83
C ASN A 28 -9.84 6.40 -10.30
N ARG A 29 -9.79 7.43 -11.13
CA ARG A 29 -9.35 7.32 -12.54
C ARG A 29 -7.90 6.86 -12.64
N LEU A 30 -7.01 7.37 -11.79
CA LEU A 30 -5.60 6.98 -11.76
C LEU A 30 -5.45 5.51 -11.35
N VAL A 31 -6.22 5.08 -10.35
CA VAL A 31 -6.24 3.69 -9.88
C VAL A 31 -6.75 2.75 -10.98
N ALA A 32 -7.82 3.15 -11.70
CA ALA A 32 -8.37 2.38 -12.81
C ALA A 32 -7.36 2.24 -13.96
N VAL A 33 -6.70 3.34 -14.34
CA VAL A 33 -5.65 3.33 -15.38
C VAL A 33 -4.51 2.41 -14.96
N LEU A 34 -4.04 2.51 -13.71
CA LEU A 34 -2.98 1.63 -13.19
C LEU A 34 -3.39 0.15 -13.28
N ALA A 35 -4.61 -0.19 -12.86
CA ALA A 35 -5.11 -1.57 -12.91
C ALA A 35 -5.17 -2.08 -14.35
N VAL A 36 -5.82 -1.34 -15.27
CA VAL A 36 -5.97 -1.74 -16.68
C VAL A 36 -4.62 -1.95 -17.35
N LEU A 37 -3.68 -1.04 -17.15
CA LEU A 37 -2.32 -1.17 -17.68
C LEU A 37 -1.59 -2.38 -17.06
N GLY A 38 -1.83 -2.71 -15.78
CA GLY A 38 -1.27 -3.89 -15.12
C GLY A 38 -1.77 -5.19 -15.75
N PHE A 39 -3.08 -5.28 -16.00
CA PHE A 39 -3.67 -6.43 -16.71
C PHE A 39 -3.14 -6.54 -18.13
N ALA A 40 -3.06 -5.43 -18.87
CA ALA A 40 -2.52 -5.41 -20.23
C ALA A 40 -1.04 -5.85 -20.26
N PHE A 41 -0.23 -5.35 -19.34
CA PHE A 41 1.19 -5.72 -19.22
C PHE A 41 1.34 -7.23 -18.96
N MET A 42 0.61 -7.79 -17.99
CA MET A 42 0.68 -9.22 -17.70
C MET A 42 0.15 -10.09 -18.84
N ALA A 43 -0.84 -9.63 -19.60
CA ALA A 43 -1.36 -10.35 -20.77
C ALA A 43 -0.37 -10.36 -21.95
N VAL A 44 0.54 -9.37 -22.04
CA VAL A 44 1.59 -9.33 -23.06
C VAL A 44 2.83 -10.14 -22.65
N GLU A 45 3.20 -10.11 -21.37
CA GLU A 45 4.39 -10.81 -20.86
C GLU A 45 4.18 -12.33 -20.69
N HIS A 46 2.93 -12.79 -20.62
CA HIS A 46 2.57 -14.18 -20.37
C HIS A 46 1.44 -14.64 -21.33
N PRO A 47 1.24 -15.96 -21.51
CA PRO A 47 0.05 -16.48 -22.20
C PRO A 47 -1.22 -15.85 -21.58
N LEU A 48 -2.16 -15.43 -22.42
CA LEU A 48 -3.28 -14.57 -22.05
C LEU A 48 -3.98 -14.98 -20.75
N LEU A 49 -4.41 -16.24 -20.64
CA LEU A 49 -5.10 -16.73 -19.44
C LEU A 49 -4.19 -16.71 -18.19
N ALA A 50 -2.94 -17.09 -18.33
CA ALA A 50 -1.97 -17.11 -17.24
C ALA A 50 -1.62 -15.67 -16.81
N GLY A 51 -1.50 -14.74 -17.76
CA GLY A 51 -1.27 -13.31 -17.50
C GLY A 51 -2.44 -12.69 -16.75
N LEU A 52 -3.67 -12.92 -17.20
CA LEU A 52 -4.87 -12.44 -16.53
C LEU A 52 -5.04 -13.03 -15.12
N ALA A 53 -4.76 -14.33 -14.95
CA ALA A 53 -4.79 -14.98 -13.64
C ALA A 53 -3.73 -14.41 -12.69
N ARG A 54 -2.51 -14.12 -13.18
CA ARG A 54 -1.45 -13.48 -12.38
C ARG A 54 -1.82 -12.05 -11.99
N ALA A 55 -2.34 -11.26 -12.92
CA ALA A 55 -2.78 -9.89 -12.63
C ALA A 55 -3.92 -9.88 -11.62
N GLY A 56 -4.94 -10.74 -11.82
CA GLY A 56 -6.06 -10.90 -10.90
C GLY A 56 -5.63 -11.40 -9.52
N GLY A 57 -4.72 -12.36 -9.45
CA GLY A 57 -4.13 -12.86 -8.21
C GLY A 57 -3.34 -11.78 -7.46
N GLY A 58 -2.54 -10.99 -8.17
CA GLY A 58 -1.80 -9.87 -7.59
C GLY A 58 -2.71 -8.77 -7.05
N LEU A 59 -3.76 -8.42 -7.81
CA LEU A 59 -4.80 -7.49 -7.37
C LEU A 59 -5.50 -8.00 -6.12
N ALA A 60 -5.90 -9.27 -6.09
CA ALA A 60 -6.56 -9.89 -4.95
C ALA A 60 -5.66 -9.88 -3.70
N VAL A 61 -4.40 -10.30 -3.83
CA VAL A 61 -3.42 -10.26 -2.72
C VAL A 61 -3.27 -8.84 -2.19
N GLY A 62 -3.08 -7.85 -3.09
CA GLY A 62 -2.95 -6.46 -2.70
C GLY A 62 -4.20 -5.92 -1.99
N LEU A 63 -5.39 -6.29 -2.47
CA LEU A 63 -6.64 -5.89 -1.85
C LEU A 63 -6.82 -6.53 -0.47
N PHE A 64 -6.74 -7.86 -0.39
CA PHE A 64 -7.04 -8.61 0.84
C PHE A 64 -6.01 -8.36 1.95
N PHE A 65 -4.75 -8.09 1.60
CA PHE A 65 -3.73 -7.76 2.59
C PHE A 65 -4.06 -6.45 3.33
N TRP A 66 -4.48 -5.42 2.60
CA TRP A 66 -4.75 -4.10 3.18
C TRP A 66 -6.19 -3.91 3.66
N LEU A 67 -7.11 -4.81 3.29
CA LEU A 67 -8.52 -4.72 3.67
C LEU A 67 -8.75 -4.70 5.19
N PRO A 68 -8.06 -5.52 6.02
CA PRO A 68 -8.20 -5.45 7.48
C PRO A 68 -7.81 -4.08 8.04
N PHE A 69 -6.70 -3.50 7.57
CA PHE A 69 -6.24 -2.19 8.01
C PHE A 69 -7.24 -1.07 7.66
N TYR A 70 -7.90 -1.20 6.51
CA TYR A 70 -9.00 -0.33 6.14
C TYR A 70 -10.23 -0.54 7.04
N ALA A 71 -10.60 -1.77 7.34
CA ALA A 71 -11.74 -2.09 8.20
C ALA A 71 -11.55 -1.55 9.62
N PHE A 72 -10.31 -1.57 10.12
CA PHE A 72 -9.96 -0.93 11.41
C PHE A 72 -9.85 0.61 11.33
N GLY A 73 -10.04 1.23 10.16
CA GLY A 73 -9.97 2.67 9.99
C GLY A 73 -8.55 3.25 9.99
N TRP A 74 -7.51 2.40 9.91
CA TRP A 74 -6.11 2.83 9.92
C TRP A 74 -5.64 3.33 8.55
N LEU A 75 -6.28 2.83 7.49
CA LEU A 75 -5.92 3.13 6.10
C LEU A 75 -7.08 3.75 5.34
N GLY A 76 -6.81 4.59 4.34
CA GLY A 76 -7.80 5.13 3.43
C GLY A 76 -8.22 4.12 2.36
N ALA A 77 -9.48 4.16 1.92
CA ALA A 77 -9.96 3.32 0.81
C ALA A 77 -9.17 3.56 -0.50
N GLY A 78 -8.62 4.76 -0.68
CA GLY A 78 -7.78 5.12 -1.81
C GLY A 78 -6.48 4.33 -1.83
N ASP A 79 -5.84 4.18 -0.69
CA ASP A 79 -4.57 3.48 -0.50
C ASP A 79 -4.72 1.99 -0.81
N VAL A 80 -5.79 1.37 -0.28
CA VAL A 80 -6.09 -0.05 -0.54
C VAL A 80 -6.31 -0.31 -2.03
N LYS A 81 -7.09 0.55 -2.70
CA LYS A 81 -7.34 0.44 -4.13
C LYS A 81 -6.08 0.67 -4.96
N LEU A 82 -5.25 1.65 -4.57
CA LEU A 82 -3.98 1.93 -5.24
C LEU A 82 -3.06 0.71 -5.18
N TYR A 83 -2.92 0.11 -3.99
CA TYR A 83 -2.07 -1.05 -3.83
C TYR A 83 -2.62 -2.28 -4.55
N ALA A 84 -3.93 -2.49 -4.54
CA ALA A 84 -4.55 -3.55 -5.33
C ALA A 84 -4.25 -3.41 -6.83
N ALA A 85 -4.36 -2.19 -7.37
CA ALA A 85 -4.01 -1.91 -8.76
C ALA A 85 -2.51 -2.11 -9.05
N ALA A 86 -1.61 -1.73 -8.13
CA ALA A 86 -0.19 -2.02 -8.23
C ALA A 86 0.10 -3.52 -8.19
N GLY A 87 -0.66 -4.29 -7.40
CA GLY A 87 -0.59 -5.74 -7.34
C GLY A 87 -0.84 -6.42 -8.69
N ALA A 88 -1.73 -5.86 -9.52
CA ALA A 88 -1.97 -6.36 -10.88
C ALA A 88 -0.71 -6.32 -11.77
N TRP A 89 0.22 -5.38 -11.54
CA TRP A 89 1.51 -5.30 -12.22
C TRP A 89 2.54 -6.28 -11.67
N LEU A 90 2.48 -6.54 -10.38
CA LEU A 90 3.50 -7.31 -9.64
C LEU A 90 3.24 -8.82 -9.70
N GLY A 91 1.98 -9.22 -9.84
CA GLY A 91 1.55 -10.60 -9.61
C GLY A 91 1.53 -10.96 -8.11
N PRO A 92 0.99 -12.14 -7.75
CA PRO A 92 0.61 -12.43 -6.36
C PRO A 92 1.80 -12.45 -5.38
N VAL A 93 2.91 -13.07 -5.74
CA VAL A 93 4.07 -13.20 -4.84
C VAL A 93 4.72 -11.84 -4.58
N ARG A 94 5.02 -11.08 -5.64
CA ARG A 94 5.63 -9.76 -5.49
C ARG A 94 4.68 -8.74 -4.85
N ALA A 95 3.39 -8.88 -5.07
CA ALA A 95 2.40 -8.05 -4.38
C ALA A 95 2.42 -8.30 -2.87
N LEU A 96 2.62 -9.54 -2.43
CA LEU A 96 2.77 -9.86 -1.01
C LEU A 96 4.08 -9.30 -0.44
N ASP A 97 5.21 -9.49 -1.13
CA ASP A 97 6.52 -8.93 -0.73
C ASP A 97 6.45 -7.41 -0.56
N GLY A 98 5.87 -6.73 -1.54
CA GLY A 98 5.71 -5.28 -1.49
C GLY A 98 4.71 -4.81 -0.43
N ALA A 99 3.67 -5.60 -0.13
CA ALA A 99 2.73 -5.32 0.95
C ALA A 99 3.43 -5.38 2.32
N LEU A 100 4.25 -6.41 2.54
CA LEU A 100 5.04 -6.55 3.76
C LEU A 100 6.06 -5.42 3.90
N ALA A 101 6.80 -5.11 2.83
CA ALA A 101 7.74 -3.99 2.81
C ALA A 101 7.05 -2.65 3.07
N GLY A 102 5.89 -2.41 2.44
CA GLY A 102 5.07 -1.22 2.66
C GLY A 102 4.52 -1.12 4.08
N ALA A 103 4.11 -2.23 4.68
CA ALA A 103 3.64 -2.29 6.07
C ALA A 103 4.78 -1.95 7.05
N LEU A 104 5.97 -2.51 6.84
CA LEU A 104 7.15 -2.21 7.64
C LEU A 104 7.55 -0.73 7.51
N ALA A 105 7.60 -0.21 6.28
CA ALA A 105 7.91 1.19 6.02
C ALA A 105 6.87 2.13 6.67
N GLY A 106 5.59 1.79 6.56
CA GLY A 106 4.49 2.54 7.18
C GLY A 106 4.54 2.51 8.71
N ALA A 107 4.84 1.36 9.30
CA ALA A 107 5.03 1.22 10.75
C ALA A 107 6.20 2.07 11.25
N LEU A 108 7.34 2.01 10.53
CA LEU A 108 8.52 2.80 10.87
C LEU A 108 8.26 4.31 10.76
N LEU A 109 7.60 4.74 9.68
CA LEU A 109 7.23 6.13 9.46
C LEU A 109 6.27 6.63 10.55
N SER A 110 5.28 5.80 10.94
CA SER A 110 4.34 6.10 12.02
C SER A 110 5.05 6.25 13.36
N LEU A 111 6.01 5.37 13.64
CA LEU A 111 6.81 5.42 14.86
C LEU A 111 7.66 6.70 14.92
N ILE A 112 8.37 7.03 13.84
CA ILE A 112 9.20 8.25 13.75
C ILE A 112 8.32 9.48 13.94
N TRP A 113 7.14 9.52 13.32
CA TRP A 113 6.23 10.65 13.45
C TRP A 113 5.68 10.79 14.87
N MET A 114 5.30 9.67 15.48
CA MET A 114 4.79 9.64 16.86
C MET A 114 5.86 10.12 17.86
N MET A 115 7.10 9.67 17.69
CA MET A 115 8.23 10.12 18.52
C MET A 115 8.49 11.62 18.40
N ARG A 116 8.32 12.18 17.18
CA ARG A 116 8.48 13.62 16.96
C ARG A 116 7.32 14.46 17.48
N ALA A 117 6.10 13.93 17.43
CA ALA A 117 4.89 14.65 17.81
C ALA A 117 4.62 14.66 19.32
N HIS A 118 4.91 13.56 20.02
CA HIS A 118 4.52 13.34 21.42
C HIS A 118 5.69 13.07 22.36
N GLY A 119 6.91 13.00 21.85
CA GLY A 119 8.10 12.60 22.63
C GLY A 119 8.17 11.08 22.84
N ILE A 120 9.38 10.61 23.23
CA ILE A 120 9.69 9.18 23.35
C ILE A 120 8.86 8.52 24.46
N GLN A 121 8.69 9.21 25.57
CA GLN A 121 8.07 8.65 26.80
C GLN A 121 6.56 8.38 26.63
N GLU A 122 5.83 9.31 26.00
CA GLU A 122 4.41 9.17 25.68
C GLU A 122 4.17 8.09 24.60
N SER A 123 5.09 8.00 23.62
CA SER A 123 5.05 7.00 22.55
C SER A 123 5.21 5.58 23.08
N VAL A 124 6.18 5.35 23.97
CA VAL A 124 6.39 4.05 24.62
C VAL A 124 5.19 3.64 25.47
N ARG A 125 4.61 4.60 26.22
CA ARG A 125 3.40 4.35 27.00
C ARG A 125 2.21 3.95 26.14
N THR A 126 2.01 4.63 25.01
CA THR A 126 0.91 4.33 24.06
C THR A 126 1.07 2.95 23.44
N ILE A 127 2.29 2.58 23.02
CA ILE A 127 2.59 1.25 22.48
C ILE A 127 2.38 0.17 23.55
N GLY A 128 2.82 0.41 24.78
CA GLY A 128 2.64 -0.52 25.89
C GLY A 128 1.17 -0.77 26.24
N LEU A 129 0.36 0.28 26.24
CA LEU A 129 -1.10 0.18 26.46
C LEU A 129 -1.79 -0.55 25.30
N ALA A 130 -1.37 -0.30 24.06
CA ALA A 130 -1.92 -0.96 22.88
C ALA A 130 -1.58 -2.46 22.84
N ALA A 131 -0.40 -2.85 23.29
CA ALA A 131 0.00 -4.25 23.41
C ALA A 131 -0.76 -5.01 24.51
N GLY A 132 -1.15 -4.30 25.60
CA GLY A 132 -1.89 -4.89 26.72
C GLY A 132 -3.41 -4.96 26.52
N THR A 133 -3.98 -4.09 25.70
CA THR A 133 -5.42 -4.02 25.43
C THR A 133 -5.69 -3.71 23.95
N PRO A 134 -5.89 -4.74 23.12
CA PRO A 134 -6.13 -4.53 21.67
C PRO A 134 -7.37 -3.68 21.36
N GLN A 135 -8.29 -3.51 22.32
CA GLN A 135 -9.45 -2.64 22.20
C GLN A 135 -9.11 -1.13 22.11
N VAL A 136 -7.95 -0.72 22.62
CA VAL A 136 -7.47 0.67 22.52
C VAL A 136 -7.05 1.02 21.07
N LEU A 137 -6.74 0.02 20.26
CA LEU A 137 -6.40 0.19 18.85
C LEU A 137 -7.62 0.29 17.94
N ALA A 138 -8.80 -0.10 18.40
CA ALA A 138 -10.03 0.07 17.66
C ALA A 138 -10.49 1.53 17.81
N PRO A 139 -10.53 2.35 16.74
CA PRO A 139 -11.19 3.65 16.82
C PRO A 139 -12.64 3.41 17.19
N ALA A 140 -13.15 4.13 18.20
CA ALA A 140 -14.56 4.06 18.59
C ALA A 140 -15.40 4.23 17.33
N ALA A 141 -16.24 3.23 17.04
CA ALA A 141 -17.13 3.25 15.90
C ALA A 141 -18.04 4.49 16.04
N GLY A 142 -17.81 5.51 15.21
CA GLY A 142 -18.57 6.78 15.26
C GLY A 142 -17.75 8.03 15.58
N ALA A 143 -16.55 7.93 16.14
CA ALA A 143 -15.66 9.08 16.16
C ALA A 143 -15.13 9.28 14.73
N ALA A 144 -15.58 10.34 14.06
CA ALA A 144 -14.90 10.87 12.87
C ALA A 144 -13.50 11.33 13.32
N THR A 145 -12.63 10.38 13.56
CA THR A 145 -11.25 10.61 13.95
C THR A 145 -10.64 11.47 12.88
N LYS A 146 -10.24 12.65 13.27
CA LYS A 146 -9.35 13.54 12.51
C LYS A 146 -8.37 12.64 11.80
N ARG A 147 -8.59 12.43 10.48
CA ARG A 147 -7.81 11.49 9.64
C ARG A 147 -6.35 11.69 9.97
N SER A 148 -5.67 10.62 10.36
CA SER A 148 -4.26 10.70 10.74
C SER A 148 -3.52 11.49 9.67
N THR A 149 -2.69 12.42 10.10
CA THR A 149 -2.00 13.35 9.22
C THR A 149 -0.86 12.70 8.42
N LEU A 150 -0.74 11.37 8.54
CA LEU A 150 0.31 10.59 7.87
C LEU A 150 -0.09 10.26 6.42
N PRO A 151 0.76 10.57 5.45
CA PRO A 151 0.56 10.18 4.06
C PRO A 151 0.93 8.70 3.88
N TYR A 152 0.03 7.79 4.27
CA TYR A 152 0.27 6.34 4.12
C TYR A 152 0.44 5.91 2.66
N GLY A 153 -0.15 6.65 1.71
CA GLY A 153 0.03 6.42 0.28
C GLY A 153 1.49 6.43 -0.16
N VAL A 154 2.34 7.23 0.50
CA VAL A 154 3.79 7.27 0.23
C VAL A 154 4.48 5.96 0.66
N ALA A 155 4.16 5.43 1.84
CA ALA A 155 4.74 4.16 2.32
C ALA A 155 4.29 2.98 1.46
N ILE A 156 3.03 2.98 1.04
CA ILE A 156 2.43 1.98 0.16
C ILE A 156 3.07 2.03 -1.23
N ALA A 157 3.24 3.23 -1.80
CA ALA A 157 3.91 3.41 -3.08
C ALA A 157 5.38 2.97 -3.01
N ALA A 158 6.09 3.27 -1.92
CA ALA A 158 7.45 2.83 -1.69
C ALA A 158 7.56 1.30 -1.63
N GLY A 159 6.65 0.61 -0.92
CA GLY A 159 6.59 -0.85 -0.87
C GLY A 159 6.35 -1.48 -2.24
N ALA A 160 5.41 -0.92 -3.01
CA ALA A 160 5.14 -1.39 -4.38
C ALA A 160 6.34 -1.17 -5.33
N LEU A 161 7.04 -0.04 -5.19
CA LEU A 161 8.26 0.26 -5.96
C LEU A 161 9.39 -0.69 -5.59
N CYS A 162 9.62 -0.94 -4.30
CA CYS A 162 10.61 -1.93 -3.85
C CYS A 162 10.36 -3.30 -4.47
N ALA A 163 9.11 -3.80 -4.43
CA ALA A 163 8.76 -5.08 -5.01
C ALA A 163 8.88 -5.11 -6.55
N GLY A 164 8.69 -3.97 -7.21
CA GLY A 164 8.82 -3.86 -8.67
C GLY A 164 10.27 -3.88 -9.16
N TRP A 165 11.19 -3.28 -8.41
CA TRP A 165 12.58 -3.06 -8.84
C TRP A 165 13.59 -3.97 -8.15
N VAL A 166 13.33 -4.44 -6.93
CA VAL A 166 14.24 -5.34 -6.21
C VAL A 166 13.95 -6.79 -6.57
N PRO A 167 14.96 -7.59 -6.95
CA PRO A 167 14.78 -9.02 -7.16
C PRO A 167 14.42 -9.66 -5.81
N ARG A 168 13.30 -10.37 -5.78
CA ARG A 168 12.69 -11.16 -4.69
C ARG A 168 13.29 -10.92 -3.29
N LEU A 169 12.55 -10.19 -2.45
CA LEU A 169 13.01 -9.80 -1.11
C LEU A 169 12.85 -10.93 -0.07
N ILE A 170 11.80 -11.74 -0.15
CA ILE A 170 11.42 -12.64 0.95
C ILE A 170 11.15 -14.08 0.46
N PHE A 171 10.51 -14.26 -0.69
CA PHE A 171 10.15 -15.57 -1.22
C PHE A 171 10.94 -15.86 -2.50
N SER A 172 12.09 -16.48 -2.37
CA SER A 172 12.91 -16.99 -3.49
C SER A 172 12.46 -18.37 -3.94
#